data_d65f6019a1af47dd0e9add9b9df0fdfc
#
_entry.id   d65f6019a1af47dd0e9add9b9df0fdfc
#
_cell.length_a   1.000
_cell.length_b   1.000
_cell.length_c   1.000
_cell.angle_alpha   90.00
_cell.angle_beta   90.00
_cell.angle_gamma   90.00
#
_symmetry.space_group_name_H-M   'P 1'
#
loop_
_entity.id
_entity.type
_entity.pdbx_description
1 polymer ?
#
loop_
_entity_poly.entity_id
_entity_poly.type
_entity_poly.pdbx_seq_one_letter_code
_entity_poly.pdbx_strand_id
1 'polypeptide(L)'
;TDVVSRQLVDDIQPARVAAYELQSALRDQETAIRGYVIAADRQFLDPYYDGQRSEQDAAQDIRRLVGDRPEQVADLDAIEKASAAWRMRYAEPLIASVTPGSPGMVNRDTADAGKAQFDAMRTLFDAQNEHLSAARTAAIDQLDRTRTWRDRVLAAMIVAFVITAFALAILVRGAVTRPLAALAEACRRITKGNFGEQIAPQGPKDIRAIAADVEDM
;
A
#
# COMPACT_ATOMS: atom_id res chain seq x y z
N THR A 1 -6.11 -6.03 4.82
CA THR A 1 -5.37 -4.79 5.09
C THR A 1 -3.96 -5.11 5.54
N ASP A 2 -3.79 -6.02 6.49
CA ASP A 2 -2.47 -6.35 7.06
C ASP A 2 -1.53 -7.06 6.07
N VAL A 3 -2.07 -7.85 5.13
CA VAL A 3 -1.26 -8.54 4.10
C VAL A 3 -0.68 -7.54 3.12
N VAL A 4 -1.50 -6.63 2.57
CA VAL A 4 -1.04 -5.62 1.59
C VAL A 4 -0.11 -4.60 2.25
N SER A 5 -0.38 -4.24 3.51
CA SER A 5 0.50 -3.36 4.28
C SER A 5 1.87 -3.99 4.52
N ARG A 6 1.91 -5.29 4.86
CA ARG A 6 3.16 -6.05 4.99
C ARG A 6 3.90 -6.15 3.66
N GLN A 7 3.24 -6.52 2.57
CA GLN A 7 3.86 -6.54 1.24
C GLN A 7 4.50 -5.20 0.85
N LEU A 8 3.85 -4.08 1.18
CA LEU A 8 4.39 -2.76 0.88
C LEU A 8 5.65 -2.47 1.70
N VAL A 9 5.62 -2.75 3.00
CA VAL A 9 6.68 -2.40 3.97
C VAL A 9 7.82 -3.41 3.93
N ASP A 10 7.50 -4.71 3.86
CA ASP A 10 8.48 -5.78 4.04
C ASP A 10 9.10 -6.24 2.70
N ASP A 11 8.42 -6.02 1.57
CA ASP A 11 8.90 -6.48 0.26
C ASP A 11 9.21 -5.31 -0.69
N ILE A 12 8.21 -4.47 -1.03
CA ILE A 12 8.36 -3.48 -2.10
C ILE A 12 9.31 -2.33 -1.72
N GLN A 13 9.23 -1.81 -0.50
CA GLN A 13 10.11 -0.72 -0.07
C GLN A 13 11.57 -1.18 0.08
N PRO A 14 11.87 -2.33 0.73
CA PRO A 14 13.23 -2.87 0.74
C PRO A 14 13.76 -3.20 -0.65
N ALA A 15 12.93 -3.76 -1.56
CA ALA A 15 13.34 -4.04 -2.95
C ALA A 15 13.75 -2.77 -3.70
N ARG A 16 13.08 -1.64 -3.47
CA ARG A 16 13.49 -0.36 -4.04
C ARG A 16 14.83 0.13 -3.51
N VAL A 17 15.08 -0.04 -2.21
CA VAL A 17 16.37 0.30 -1.61
C VAL A 17 17.47 -0.56 -2.25
N ALA A 18 17.27 -1.87 -2.31
CA ALA A 18 18.22 -2.79 -2.94
C ALA A 18 18.44 -2.48 -4.45
N ALA A 19 17.41 -2.00 -5.17
CA ALA A 19 17.56 -1.55 -6.55
C ALA A 19 18.45 -0.29 -6.66
N TYR A 20 18.35 0.63 -5.73
CA TYR A 20 19.28 1.78 -5.68
C TYR A 20 20.70 1.37 -5.31
N GLU A 21 20.88 0.41 -4.42
CA GLU A 21 22.18 -0.15 -4.05
C GLU A 21 22.83 -0.85 -5.26
N LEU A 22 22.06 -1.65 -6.01
CA LEU A 22 22.49 -2.26 -7.28
C LEU A 22 22.97 -1.22 -8.29
N GLN A 23 22.20 -0.15 -8.49
CA GLN A 23 22.57 0.95 -9.38
C GLN A 23 23.82 1.70 -8.90
N SER A 24 23.97 1.90 -7.59
CA SER A 24 25.16 2.53 -7.00
C SER A 24 26.39 1.65 -7.24
N ALA A 25 26.28 0.37 -6.93
CA ALA A 25 27.36 -0.59 -7.10
C ALA A 25 27.89 -0.63 -8.55
N LEU A 26 26.99 -0.57 -9.53
CA LEU A 26 27.37 -0.54 -10.95
C LEU A 26 28.02 0.80 -11.36
N ARG A 27 27.57 1.92 -10.83
CA ARG A 27 28.20 3.23 -11.06
C ARG A 27 29.58 3.32 -10.41
N ASP A 28 29.75 2.71 -9.26
CA ASP A 28 31.04 2.67 -8.56
C ASP A 28 32.03 1.84 -9.36
N GLN A 29 31.63 0.71 -9.95
CA GLN A 29 32.43 -0.07 -10.87
C GLN A 29 32.88 0.75 -12.10
N GLU A 30 31.95 1.49 -12.74
CA GLU A 30 32.28 2.34 -13.90
C GLU A 30 33.29 3.44 -13.51
N THR A 31 33.03 4.11 -12.38
CA THR A 31 33.89 5.18 -11.89
C THR A 31 35.30 4.68 -11.53
N ALA A 32 35.38 3.54 -10.89
CA ALA A 32 36.64 2.91 -10.52
C ALA A 32 37.51 2.61 -11.76
N ILE A 33 36.91 2.04 -12.81
CA ILE A 33 37.62 1.73 -14.07
C ILE A 33 38.13 3.02 -14.71
N ARG A 34 37.33 4.07 -14.78
CA ARG A 34 37.77 5.37 -15.31
C ARG A 34 38.95 5.93 -14.51
N GLY A 35 38.84 5.86 -13.17
CA GLY A 35 39.92 6.27 -12.28
C GLY A 35 41.19 5.48 -12.52
N TYR A 36 41.09 4.16 -12.67
CA TYR A 36 42.21 3.28 -12.94
C TYR A 36 42.90 3.61 -14.27
N VAL A 37 42.16 3.81 -15.34
CA VAL A 37 42.72 4.16 -16.65
C VAL A 37 43.50 5.49 -16.61
N ILE A 38 42.95 6.46 -15.87
CA ILE A 38 43.61 7.80 -15.76
C ILE A 38 44.85 7.74 -14.88
N ALA A 39 44.76 7.06 -13.72
CA ALA A 39 45.87 7.03 -12.75
C ALA A 39 46.87 5.92 -12.99
N ALA A 40 46.51 4.85 -13.68
CA ALA A 40 47.27 3.60 -13.80
C ALA A 40 47.74 3.01 -12.45
N ASP A 41 46.95 3.31 -11.37
CA ASP A 41 47.19 2.87 -10.02
C ASP A 41 46.11 1.83 -9.64
N ARG A 42 46.54 0.63 -9.28
CA ARG A 42 45.65 -0.50 -8.93
C ARG A 42 44.73 -0.23 -7.75
N GLN A 43 45.05 0.72 -6.87
CA GLN A 43 44.17 1.10 -5.76
C GLN A 43 42.80 1.62 -6.26
N PHE A 44 42.76 2.20 -7.46
CA PHE A 44 41.49 2.62 -8.08
C PHE A 44 40.59 1.45 -8.49
N LEU A 45 41.08 0.20 -8.51
CA LEU A 45 40.27 -1.00 -8.79
C LEU A 45 39.59 -1.57 -7.53
N ASP A 46 39.97 -1.16 -6.32
CA ASP A 46 39.32 -1.66 -5.11
C ASP A 46 37.79 -1.40 -5.13
N PRO A 47 37.30 -0.19 -5.49
CA PRO A 47 35.85 0.04 -5.61
C PRO A 47 35.18 -0.74 -6.74
N TYR A 48 35.93 -1.18 -7.77
CA TYR A 48 35.40 -2.05 -8.81
C TYR A 48 35.07 -3.44 -8.27
N TYR A 49 35.98 -4.04 -7.51
CA TYR A 49 35.75 -5.35 -6.92
C TYR A 49 34.76 -5.32 -5.77
N ASP A 50 34.75 -4.25 -4.96
CA ASP A 50 33.75 -4.02 -3.92
C ASP A 50 32.37 -3.83 -4.54
N GLY A 51 32.29 -3.07 -5.62
CA GLY A 51 31.05 -2.87 -6.39
C GLY A 51 30.49 -4.17 -6.95
N GLN A 52 31.34 -5.10 -7.41
CA GLN A 52 30.87 -6.42 -7.86
C GLN A 52 30.22 -7.22 -6.72
N ARG A 53 30.79 -7.17 -5.51
CA ARG A 53 30.19 -7.84 -4.34
C ARG A 53 28.86 -7.19 -3.95
N SER A 54 28.85 -5.87 -3.86
CA SER A 54 27.62 -5.13 -3.55
C SER A 54 26.52 -5.34 -4.60
N GLU A 55 26.88 -5.47 -5.88
CA GLU A 55 25.94 -5.81 -6.96
C GLU A 55 25.30 -7.18 -6.72
N GLN A 56 26.11 -8.20 -6.38
CA GLN A 56 25.62 -9.53 -6.10
C GLN A 56 24.71 -9.59 -4.89
N ASP A 57 25.09 -8.91 -3.80
CA ASP A 57 24.30 -8.85 -2.58
C ASP A 57 22.94 -8.16 -2.83
N ALA A 58 22.96 -7.02 -3.52
CA ALA A 58 21.75 -6.28 -3.87
C ALA A 58 20.84 -7.08 -4.82
N ALA A 59 21.41 -7.79 -5.80
CA ALA A 59 20.64 -8.65 -6.70
C ALA A 59 19.98 -9.82 -5.95
N GLN A 60 20.67 -10.45 -5.00
CA GLN A 60 20.10 -11.49 -4.15
C GLN A 60 18.96 -10.95 -3.27
N ASP A 61 19.14 -9.78 -2.70
CA ASP A 61 18.11 -9.14 -1.89
C ASP A 61 16.87 -8.80 -2.73
N ILE A 62 17.02 -8.21 -3.91
CA ILE A 62 15.91 -7.97 -4.84
C ILE A 62 15.19 -9.28 -5.16
N ARG A 63 15.93 -10.33 -5.56
CA ARG A 63 15.36 -11.62 -5.94
C ARG A 63 14.58 -12.27 -4.79
N ARG A 64 15.06 -12.15 -3.56
CA ARG A 64 14.38 -12.64 -2.35
C ARG A 64 13.08 -11.88 -2.08
N LEU A 65 13.07 -10.55 -2.28
CA LEU A 65 11.96 -9.66 -1.94
C LEU A 65 10.85 -9.66 -3.00
N VAL A 66 11.21 -9.89 -4.28
CA VAL A 66 10.26 -9.84 -5.40
C VAL A 66 10.17 -11.14 -6.19
N GLY A 67 10.66 -12.26 -5.65
CA GLY A 67 10.75 -13.54 -6.36
C GLY A 67 9.39 -14.11 -6.83
N ASP A 68 8.29 -13.70 -6.26
CA ASP A 68 6.92 -14.01 -6.67
C ASP A 68 6.36 -13.07 -7.77
N ARG A 69 7.16 -12.10 -8.24
CA ARG A 69 6.77 -11.06 -9.20
C ARG A 69 7.57 -11.19 -10.48
N PRO A 70 7.05 -11.86 -11.51
CA PRO A 70 7.81 -12.21 -12.71
C PRO A 70 8.36 -11.01 -13.48
N GLU A 71 7.65 -9.87 -13.47
CA GLU A 71 8.10 -8.64 -14.14
C GLU A 71 9.36 -8.07 -13.48
N GLN A 72 9.35 -7.95 -12.14
CA GLN A 72 10.48 -7.43 -11.37
C GLN A 72 11.70 -8.36 -11.42
N VAL A 73 11.47 -9.67 -11.48
CA VAL A 73 12.54 -10.67 -11.69
C VAL A 73 13.13 -10.54 -13.09
N ALA A 74 12.29 -10.32 -14.11
CA ALA A 74 12.76 -10.14 -15.49
C ALA A 74 13.60 -8.85 -15.64
N ASP A 75 13.23 -7.78 -14.98
CA ASP A 75 14.03 -6.54 -14.93
C ASP A 75 15.41 -6.79 -14.32
N LEU A 76 15.46 -7.50 -13.19
CA LEU A 76 16.72 -7.86 -12.55
C LEU A 76 17.59 -8.72 -13.46
N ASP A 77 17.04 -9.76 -14.05
CA ASP A 77 17.76 -10.65 -14.97
C ASP A 77 18.33 -9.88 -16.18
N ALA A 78 17.57 -8.90 -16.69
CA ALA A 78 18.04 -8.03 -17.78
C ALA A 78 19.23 -7.16 -17.35
N ILE A 79 19.20 -6.61 -16.14
CA ILE A 79 20.29 -5.80 -15.57
C ILE A 79 21.53 -6.67 -15.34
N GLU A 80 21.39 -7.83 -14.70
CA GLU A 80 22.51 -8.76 -14.44
C GLU A 80 23.17 -9.21 -15.77
N LYS A 81 22.38 -9.51 -16.79
CA LYS A 81 22.88 -9.85 -18.12
C LYS A 81 23.62 -8.68 -18.78
N ALA A 82 23.09 -7.47 -18.67
CA ALA A 82 23.71 -6.28 -19.23
C ALA A 82 25.03 -5.94 -18.51
N SER A 83 25.06 -6.02 -17.17
CA SER A 83 26.26 -5.77 -16.37
C SER A 83 27.36 -6.80 -16.65
N ALA A 84 27.02 -8.08 -16.76
CA ALA A 84 27.97 -9.15 -17.14
C ALA A 84 28.53 -8.91 -18.54
N ALA A 85 27.68 -8.53 -19.50
CA ALA A 85 28.11 -8.22 -20.85
C ALA A 85 29.03 -6.99 -20.91
N TRP A 86 28.74 -5.94 -20.14
CA TRP A 86 29.57 -4.76 -20.01
C TRP A 86 30.93 -5.09 -19.40
N ARG A 87 30.98 -5.88 -18.33
CA ARG A 87 32.23 -6.33 -17.72
C ARG A 87 33.09 -7.10 -18.74
N MET A 88 32.54 -8.11 -19.38
CA MET A 88 33.25 -8.98 -20.29
C MET A 88 33.75 -8.24 -21.55
N ARG A 89 32.95 -7.31 -22.10
CA ARG A 89 33.27 -6.69 -23.40
C ARG A 89 34.04 -5.38 -23.29
N TYR A 90 33.90 -4.68 -22.14
CA TYR A 90 34.50 -3.37 -21.94
C TYR A 90 35.43 -3.31 -20.72
N ALA A 91 34.91 -3.63 -19.53
CA ALA A 91 35.59 -3.35 -18.27
C ALA A 91 36.89 -4.17 -18.14
N GLU A 92 36.80 -5.50 -18.27
CA GLU A 92 37.93 -6.40 -18.08
C GLU A 92 39.01 -6.23 -19.18
N PRO A 93 38.66 -6.13 -20.49
CA PRO A 93 39.66 -5.82 -21.53
C PRO A 93 40.37 -4.48 -21.31
N LEU A 94 39.63 -3.48 -20.85
CA LEU A 94 40.18 -2.17 -20.56
C LEU A 94 41.17 -2.21 -19.37
N ILE A 95 40.78 -2.88 -18.28
CA ILE A 95 41.67 -3.12 -17.13
C ILE A 95 42.96 -3.84 -17.58
N ALA A 96 42.82 -4.87 -18.40
CA ALA A 96 43.95 -5.65 -18.90
C ALA A 96 44.88 -4.84 -19.83
N SER A 97 44.38 -3.80 -20.49
CA SER A 97 45.15 -2.98 -21.44
C SER A 97 46.02 -1.93 -20.73
N VAL A 98 45.72 -1.59 -19.48
CA VAL A 98 46.46 -0.57 -18.71
C VAL A 98 47.71 -1.20 -18.06
N THR A 99 48.88 -0.64 -18.37
CA THR A 99 50.11 -1.00 -17.66
C THR A 99 50.19 -0.16 -16.35
N PRO A 100 50.29 -0.83 -15.18
CA PRO A 100 50.42 -0.13 -13.91
C PRO A 100 51.59 0.90 -13.94
N GLY A 101 51.32 2.12 -13.44
CA GLY A 101 52.29 3.23 -13.43
C GLY A 101 52.45 3.94 -14.80
N SER A 102 51.73 3.50 -15.85
CA SER A 102 51.76 4.15 -17.16
C SER A 102 50.33 4.46 -17.60
N PRO A 103 49.83 5.71 -17.37
CA PRO A 103 48.49 6.12 -17.76
C PRO A 103 48.18 5.78 -19.22
N GLY A 104 47.08 5.10 -19.44
CA GLY A 104 46.64 4.71 -20.76
C GLY A 104 45.77 5.77 -21.42
N MET A 105 45.89 5.90 -22.74
CA MET A 105 44.90 6.63 -23.53
C MET A 105 43.85 5.64 -24.04
N VAL A 106 42.60 5.79 -23.58
CA VAL A 106 41.48 5.03 -24.12
C VAL A 106 41.20 5.52 -25.55
N ASN A 107 41.17 4.62 -26.52
CA ASN A 107 40.70 4.96 -27.85
C ASN A 107 39.24 5.46 -27.75
N ARG A 108 38.93 6.49 -28.53
CA ARG A 108 37.59 7.13 -28.52
C ARG A 108 36.50 6.12 -28.83
N ASP A 109 36.68 5.23 -29.79
CA ASP A 109 35.71 4.21 -30.17
C ASP A 109 35.38 3.25 -29.00
N THR A 110 36.43 2.86 -28.25
CA THR A 110 36.28 2.01 -27.06
C THR A 110 35.52 2.78 -25.93
N ALA A 111 35.84 4.05 -25.73
CA ALA A 111 35.14 4.87 -24.74
C ALA A 111 33.66 5.07 -25.10
N ASP A 112 33.38 5.34 -26.38
CA ASP A 112 32.01 5.55 -26.87
C ASP A 112 31.21 4.23 -26.80
N ALA A 113 31.80 3.08 -27.11
CA ALA A 113 31.17 1.77 -26.96
C ALA A 113 30.85 1.42 -25.51
N GLY A 114 31.78 1.68 -24.59
CA GLY A 114 31.58 1.45 -23.16
C GLY A 114 30.47 2.37 -22.60
N LYS A 115 30.48 3.64 -23.01
CA LYS A 115 29.43 4.60 -22.66
C LYS A 115 28.06 4.12 -23.17
N ALA A 116 27.95 3.72 -24.42
CA ALA A 116 26.68 3.26 -25.01
C ALA A 116 26.11 2.02 -24.26
N GLN A 117 26.97 1.08 -23.85
CA GLN A 117 26.54 -0.09 -23.08
C GLN A 117 26.04 0.33 -21.67
N PHE A 118 26.71 1.27 -21.04
CA PHE A 118 26.30 1.75 -19.72
C PHE A 118 25.03 2.60 -19.79
N ASP A 119 24.86 3.41 -20.84
CA ASP A 119 23.62 4.16 -21.09
C ASP A 119 22.42 3.21 -21.34
N ALA A 120 22.64 2.09 -22.06
CA ALA A 120 21.61 1.05 -22.20
C ALA A 120 21.21 0.43 -20.84
N MET A 121 22.20 0.20 -19.96
CA MET A 121 21.94 -0.30 -18.61
C MET A 121 21.13 0.70 -17.76
N ARG A 122 21.37 2.01 -17.92
CA ARG A 122 20.56 3.06 -17.26
C ARG A 122 19.09 2.97 -17.66
N THR A 123 18.80 2.68 -18.93
CA THR A 123 17.42 2.48 -19.39
C THR A 123 16.74 1.29 -18.68
N LEU A 124 17.51 0.22 -18.40
CA LEU A 124 17.01 -0.92 -17.62
C LEU A 124 16.75 -0.54 -16.15
N PHE A 125 17.60 0.29 -15.55
CA PHE A 125 17.36 0.83 -14.21
C PHE A 125 16.09 1.67 -14.14
N ASP A 126 15.87 2.52 -15.14
CA ASP A 126 14.66 3.35 -15.21
C ASP A 126 13.41 2.48 -15.31
N ALA A 127 13.42 1.44 -16.14
CA ALA A 127 12.33 0.48 -16.26
C ALA A 127 12.08 -0.27 -14.92
N GLN A 128 13.12 -0.78 -14.27
CA GLN A 128 13.01 -1.44 -12.96
C GLN A 128 12.41 -0.51 -11.91
N ASN A 129 12.87 0.74 -11.85
CA ASN A 129 12.35 1.74 -10.91
C ASN A 129 10.89 2.08 -11.19
N GLU A 130 10.48 2.15 -12.46
CA GLU A 130 9.10 2.39 -12.87
C GLU A 130 8.20 1.22 -12.44
N HIS A 131 8.57 -0.03 -12.71
CA HIS A 131 7.81 -1.21 -12.33
C HIS A 131 7.70 -1.36 -10.81
N LEU A 132 8.78 -1.12 -10.05
CA LEU A 132 8.75 -1.10 -8.58
C LEU A 132 7.87 0.04 -8.02
N SER A 133 7.89 1.20 -8.68
CA SER A 133 7.05 2.33 -8.31
C SER A 133 5.58 2.08 -8.61
N ALA A 134 5.27 1.46 -9.75
CA ALA A 134 3.91 1.04 -10.11
C ALA A 134 3.36 0.00 -9.12
N ALA A 135 4.18 -1.00 -8.76
CA ALA A 135 3.82 -1.99 -7.75
C ALA A 135 3.51 -1.35 -6.38
N ARG A 136 4.32 -0.35 -5.98
CA ARG A 136 4.08 0.43 -4.76
C ARG A 136 2.75 1.18 -4.83
N THR A 137 2.49 1.89 -5.93
CA THR A 137 1.27 2.67 -6.10
C THR A 137 0.04 1.76 -6.08
N ALA A 138 0.08 0.63 -6.79
CA ALA A 138 -1.01 -0.35 -6.78
C ALA A 138 -1.31 -0.90 -5.37
N ALA A 139 -0.28 -1.16 -4.57
CA ALA A 139 -0.44 -1.60 -3.19
C ALA A 139 -1.09 -0.51 -2.30
N ILE A 140 -0.69 0.76 -2.46
CA ILE A 140 -1.29 1.90 -1.75
C ILE A 140 -2.76 2.07 -2.14
N ASP A 141 -3.08 2.05 -3.44
CA ASP A 141 -4.45 2.18 -3.94
C ASP A 141 -5.36 1.06 -3.42
N GLN A 142 -4.82 -0.16 -3.32
CA GLN A 142 -5.56 -1.29 -2.75
C GLN A 142 -5.86 -1.08 -1.26
N LEU A 143 -4.90 -0.54 -0.49
CA LEU A 143 -5.12 -0.18 0.92
C LEU A 143 -6.21 0.88 1.06
N ASP A 144 -6.18 1.93 0.25
CA ASP A 144 -7.14 3.03 0.32
C ASP A 144 -8.55 2.60 -0.09
N ARG A 145 -8.69 1.75 -1.12
CA ARG A 145 -9.99 1.15 -1.49
C ARG A 145 -10.59 0.33 -0.35
N THR A 146 -9.77 -0.49 0.31
CA THR A 146 -10.21 -1.34 1.43
C THR A 146 -10.66 -0.48 2.62
N ARG A 147 -9.92 0.60 2.95
CA ARG A 147 -10.29 1.55 3.99
C ARG A 147 -11.60 2.26 3.67
N THR A 148 -11.72 2.80 2.46
CA THR A 148 -12.93 3.51 2.01
C THR A 148 -14.16 2.59 2.05
N TRP A 149 -14.04 1.34 1.66
CA TRP A 149 -15.14 0.39 1.70
C TRP A 149 -15.58 0.10 3.14
N ARG A 150 -14.63 -0.15 4.03
CA ARG A 150 -14.90 -0.34 5.47
C ARG A 150 -15.62 0.87 6.08
N ASP A 151 -15.14 2.08 5.78
CA ASP A 151 -15.70 3.31 6.33
C ASP A 151 -17.13 3.54 5.81
N ARG A 152 -17.41 3.21 4.54
CA ARG A 152 -18.78 3.24 3.98
C ARG A 152 -19.71 2.24 4.67
N VAL A 153 -19.24 1.02 4.92
CA VAL A 153 -20.04 -0.01 5.64
C VAL A 153 -20.34 0.45 7.06
N LEU A 154 -19.36 0.99 7.77
CA LEU A 154 -19.55 1.52 9.12
C LEU A 154 -20.55 2.69 9.12
N ALA A 155 -20.44 3.61 8.18
CA ALA A 155 -21.40 4.72 8.05
C ALA A 155 -22.83 4.21 7.77
N ALA A 156 -22.97 3.22 6.87
CA ALA A 156 -24.27 2.61 6.58
C ALA A 156 -24.89 1.92 7.82
N MET A 157 -24.07 1.23 8.61
CA MET A 157 -24.53 0.60 9.86
C MET A 157 -24.99 1.64 10.90
N ILE A 158 -24.27 2.75 11.04
CA ILE A 158 -24.65 3.84 11.94
C ILE A 158 -25.99 4.44 11.51
N VAL A 159 -26.17 4.72 10.22
CA VAL A 159 -27.41 5.26 9.66
C VAL A 159 -28.57 4.28 9.89
N ALA A 160 -28.37 2.99 9.61
CA ALA A 160 -29.39 1.96 9.85
C ALA A 160 -29.79 1.88 11.34
N PHE A 161 -28.80 1.94 12.23
CA PHE A 161 -29.05 1.96 13.68
C PHE A 161 -29.88 3.18 14.12
N VAL A 162 -29.54 4.37 13.63
CA VAL A 162 -30.27 5.61 13.94
C VAL A 162 -31.72 5.53 13.43
N ILE A 163 -31.92 5.04 12.20
CA ILE A 163 -33.26 4.87 11.62
C ILE A 163 -34.07 3.87 12.46
N THR A 164 -33.48 2.76 12.84
CA THR A 164 -34.15 1.73 13.66
C THR A 164 -34.52 2.27 15.04
N ALA A 165 -33.62 2.99 15.70
CA ALA A 165 -33.88 3.62 17.00
C ALA A 165 -35.01 4.65 16.90
N PHE A 166 -35.01 5.47 15.86
CA PHE A 166 -36.06 6.46 15.62
C PHE A 166 -37.42 5.79 15.32
N ALA A 167 -37.44 4.76 14.48
CA ALA A 167 -38.66 3.99 14.22
C ALA A 167 -39.22 3.34 15.49
N LEU A 168 -38.36 2.75 16.33
CA LEU A 168 -38.74 2.18 17.61
C LEU A 168 -39.31 3.25 18.56
N ALA A 169 -38.68 4.43 18.64
CA ALA A 169 -39.18 5.53 19.46
C ALA A 169 -40.58 5.99 19.03
N ILE A 170 -40.83 6.11 17.71
CA ILE A 170 -42.18 6.42 17.18
C ILE A 170 -43.15 5.33 17.52
N LEU A 171 -42.79 4.06 17.38
CA LEU A 171 -43.67 2.93 17.69
C LEU A 171 -44.03 2.89 19.16
N VAL A 172 -43.06 3.03 20.05
CA VAL A 172 -43.31 3.08 21.51
C VAL A 172 -44.19 4.30 21.89
N ARG A 173 -43.91 5.45 21.30
CA ARG A 173 -44.74 6.64 21.53
C ARG A 173 -46.22 6.44 21.09
N GLY A 174 -46.41 5.81 19.91
CA GLY A 174 -47.74 5.55 19.38
C GLY A 174 -48.49 4.43 20.09
N ALA A 175 -47.81 3.31 20.37
CA ALA A 175 -48.43 2.11 20.91
C ALA A 175 -48.57 2.13 22.44
N VAL A 176 -47.73 2.84 23.16
CA VAL A 176 -47.71 2.82 24.64
C VAL A 176 -47.94 4.19 25.25
N THR A 177 -47.16 5.20 24.88
CA THR A 177 -47.21 6.50 25.59
C THR A 177 -48.52 7.27 25.38
N ARG A 178 -49.05 7.26 24.14
CA ARG A 178 -50.32 7.95 23.84
C ARG A 178 -51.53 7.30 24.49
N PRO A 179 -51.75 5.97 24.41
CA PRO A 179 -52.85 5.32 25.07
C PRO A 179 -52.84 5.46 26.60
N LEU A 180 -51.64 5.34 27.22
CA LEU A 180 -51.49 5.51 28.66
C LEU A 180 -51.79 6.95 29.12
N ALA A 181 -51.34 7.93 28.33
CA ALA A 181 -51.67 9.35 28.64
C ALA A 181 -53.18 9.64 28.50
N ALA A 182 -53.84 9.05 27.49
CA ALA A 182 -55.28 9.16 27.32
C ALA A 182 -56.05 8.49 28.48
N LEU A 183 -55.62 7.32 28.94
CA LEU A 183 -56.20 6.62 30.08
C LEU A 183 -56.01 7.40 31.38
N ALA A 184 -54.80 7.94 31.62
CA ALA A 184 -54.54 8.77 32.80
C ALA A 184 -55.37 10.06 32.85
N GLU A 185 -55.62 10.66 31.68
CA GLU A 185 -56.48 11.85 31.58
C GLU A 185 -57.95 11.50 31.78
N ALA A 186 -58.43 10.36 31.25
CA ALA A 186 -59.77 9.87 31.50
C ALA A 186 -60.02 9.59 32.99
N CYS A 187 -59.11 8.89 33.67
CA CYS A 187 -59.17 8.69 35.12
C CYS A 187 -59.20 10.00 35.93
N ARG A 188 -58.44 11.00 35.51
CA ARG A 188 -58.38 12.32 36.13
C ARG A 188 -59.71 13.10 35.98
N ARG A 189 -60.41 12.91 34.86
CA ARG A 189 -61.73 13.51 34.60
C ARG A 189 -62.85 12.84 35.43
N ILE A 190 -62.83 11.51 35.57
CA ILE A 190 -63.73 10.73 36.40
C ILE A 190 -63.59 11.18 37.85
N THR A 191 -62.38 11.37 38.39
CA THR A 191 -62.16 11.88 39.77
C THR A 191 -62.66 13.30 39.99
N LYS A 192 -62.87 14.10 38.94
CA LYS A 192 -63.44 15.42 38.98
C LYS A 192 -64.97 15.46 38.82
N GLY A 193 -65.65 14.31 38.84
CA GLY A 193 -67.07 14.19 38.84
C GLY A 193 -67.78 14.16 37.47
N ASN A 194 -67.07 13.92 36.41
CA ASN A 194 -67.64 13.83 35.05
C ASN A 194 -67.72 12.34 34.60
N PHE A 195 -68.87 11.72 34.93
CA PHE A 195 -69.12 10.29 34.77
C PHE A 195 -69.75 9.89 33.41
N GLY A 196 -69.81 10.78 32.43
CA GLY A 196 -70.52 10.54 31.17
C GLY A 196 -69.67 10.29 29.94
N GLU A 197 -68.34 10.07 30.02
CA GLU A 197 -67.48 9.95 28.85
C GLU A 197 -67.03 8.51 28.65
N GLN A 198 -67.38 7.92 27.49
CA GLN A 198 -66.93 6.58 27.09
C GLN A 198 -65.42 6.58 26.80
N ILE A 199 -64.67 5.71 27.46
CA ILE A 199 -63.24 5.51 27.23
C ILE A 199 -63.07 4.64 26.01
N ALA A 200 -62.63 5.19 24.85
CA ALA A 200 -62.39 4.42 23.66
C ALA A 200 -61.20 3.46 23.91
N PRO A 201 -61.36 2.12 23.72
CA PRO A 201 -60.29 1.11 23.94
C PRO A 201 -59.26 1.19 22.86
N GLN A 202 -58.20 2.01 23.08
CA GLN A 202 -57.07 2.19 22.14
C GLN A 202 -55.82 1.58 22.71
N GLY A 203 -55.01 0.91 21.86
CA GLY A 203 -53.69 0.38 22.24
C GLY A 203 -53.59 -1.15 22.17
N PRO A 204 -52.44 -1.74 22.57
CA PRO A 204 -52.24 -3.19 22.71
C PRO A 204 -53.27 -3.88 23.58
N LYS A 205 -53.45 -5.20 23.40
CA LYS A 205 -54.49 -6.03 24.06
C LYS A 205 -54.54 -5.80 25.57
N ASP A 206 -53.40 -5.68 26.23
CA ASP A 206 -53.32 -5.51 27.69
C ASP A 206 -53.82 -4.13 28.17
N ILE A 207 -53.55 -3.07 27.39
CA ILE A 207 -54.04 -1.71 27.68
C ILE A 207 -55.54 -1.61 27.40
N ARG A 208 -56.06 -2.33 26.40
CA ARG A 208 -57.50 -2.42 26.14
C ARG A 208 -58.27 -3.14 27.25
N ALA A 209 -57.67 -4.17 27.85
CA ALA A 209 -58.28 -4.89 28.98
C ALA A 209 -58.43 -3.96 30.23
N ILE A 210 -57.37 -3.17 30.52
CA ILE A 210 -57.44 -2.21 31.66
C ILE A 210 -58.47 -1.09 31.39
N ALA A 211 -58.63 -0.66 30.13
CA ALA A 211 -59.64 0.36 29.81
C ALA A 211 -61.07 -0.18 29.97
N ALA A 212 -61.30 -1.46 29.66
CA ALA A 212 -62.60 -2.10 29.88
C ALA A 212 -62.93 -2.29 31.37
N ASP A 213 -61.92 -2.72 32.16
CA ASP A 213 -62.08 -2.88 33.63
C ASP A 213 -62.41 -1.54 34.39
N VAL A 214 -61.91 -0.42 33.84
CA VAL A 214 -62.20 0.94 34.38
C VAL A 214 -63.60 1.42 33.99
N GLU A 215 -64.16 0.96 32.86
CA GLU A 215 -65.49 1.34 32.40
C GLU A 215 -66.61 0.58 33.14
N ASP A 216 -66.30 -0.66 33.66
CA ASP A 216 -67.22 -1.47 34.44
C ASP A 216 -67.24 -1.08 35.94
N MET A 217 -66.49 -0.14 36.40
CA MET A 217 -66.39 0.33 37.78
C MET A 217 -67.24 1.59 38.01
#